data_6cb544df614d156692b4953d5449495d
#
_entry.id   6cb544df614d156692b4953d5449495d
#
_cell.length_a   1.000
_cell.length_b   1.000
_cell.length_c   1.000
_cell.angle_alpha   90.00
_cell.angle_beta   90.00
_cell.angle_gamma   90.00
#
_symmetry.space_group_name_H-M   'P 1'
#
loop_
_entity.id
_entity.type
_entity.pdbx_description
1 polymer ?
#
loop_
_entity_poly.entity_id
_entity_poly.type
_entity_poly.pdbx_seq_one_letter_code
_entity_poly.pdbx_strand_id
1 'polypeptide(L)'
;ASDLAGQAGNEAAVLFTTISDLDAAVFDDFNHCADPARLQRHAGYFAEDVEFYHDTGGVTWSRDEMLANTAKYACGNYGRERVEGTFQVHPIKGFGALSLGTHRFCQTATDSCDGLADFTMIWKRQDAGWVITRVLSYGHRSASADSAEASP
;
A
#
# COMPACT_ATOMS: atom_id res chain seq x y z
N ALA A 1 -33.10 4.14 -14.55
CA ALA A 1 -31.76 4.38 -15.14
C ALA A 1 -30.93 5.27 -14.22
N SER A 2 -31.50 6.37 -13.71
CA SER A 2 -30.79 7.29 -12.79
C SER A 2 -30.47 6.62 -11.46
N ASP A 3 -31.33 5.73 -10.97
CA ASP A 3 -31.10 5.02 -9.70
C ASP A 3 -29.93 4.06 -9.80
N LEU A 4 -29.80 3.37 -10.93
CA LEU A 4 -28.66 2.45 -11.15
C LEU A 4 -27.34 3.21 -11.23
N ALA A 5 -27.32 4.35 -11.90
CA ALA A 5 -26.13 5.20 -11.98
C ALA A 5 -25.74 5.76 -10.59
N GLY A 6 -26.72 6.18 -9.80
CA GLY A 6 -26.51 6.65 -8.45
C GLY A 6 -25.99 5.56 -7.51
N GLN A 7 -26.53 4.34 -7.63
CA GLN A 7 -26.07 3.20 -6.86
C GLN A 7 -24.62 2.81 -7.21
N ALA A 8 -24.28 2.78 -8.49
CA ALA A 8 -22.92 2.46 -8.93
C ALA A 8 -21.92 3.51 -8.43
N GLY A 9 -22.27 4.81 -8.52
CA GLY A 9 -21.41 5.88 -8.00
C GLY A 9 -21.24 5.81 -6.48
N ASN A 10 -22.32 5.47 -5.76
CA ASN A 10 -22.28 5.31 -4.31
C ASN A 10 -21.43 4.10 -3.90
N GLU A 11 -21.57 2.98 -4.60
CA GLU A 11 -20.76 1.78 -4.37
C GLU A 11 -19.28 2.04 -4.62
N ALA A 12 -18.96 2.79 -5.69
CA ALA A 12 -17.58 3.17 -6.00
C ALA A 12 -16.99 4.06 -4.90
N ALA A 13 -17.76 5.02 -4.39
CA ALA A 13 -17.33 5.91 -3.32
C ALA A 13 -17.11 5.15 -2.01
N VAL A 14 -17.99 4.21 -1.68
CA VAL A 14 -17.86 3.35 -0.50
C VAL A 14 -16.63 2.47 -0.61
N LEU A 15 -16.40 1.86 -1.76
CA LEU A 15 -15.23 1.02 -2.00
C LEU A 15 -13.94 1.83 -1.85
N PHE A 16 -13.89 3.01 -2.46
CA PHE A 16 -12.74 3.90 -2.34
C PHE A 16 -12.42 4.19 -0.88
N THR A 17 -13.43 4.61 -0.10
CA THR A 17 -13.25 4.94 1.32
C THR A 17 -12.79 3.72 2.10
N THR A 18 -13.40 2.56 1.86
CA THR A 18 -13.04 1.31 2.55
C THR A 18 -11.58 0.96 2.32
N ILE A 19 -11.14 0.93 1.07
CA ILE A 19 -9.76 0.55 0.73
C ILE A 19 -8.78 1.64 1.16
N SER A 20 -9.14 2.91 1.02
CA SER A 20 -8.32 4.02 1.49
C SER A 20 -8.06 3.95 3.00
N ASP A 21 -9.09 3.65 3.78
CA ASP A 21 -8.97 3.51 5.23
C ASP A 21 -8.13 2.29 5.61
N LEU A 22 -8.30 1.18 4.88
CA LEU A 22 -7.49 -0.02 5.10
C LEU A 22 -6.02 0.24 4.75
N ASP A 23 -5.74 0.89 3.63
CA ASP A 23 -4.37 1.28 3.25
C ASP A 23 -3.73 2.13 4.35
N ALA A 24 -4.46 3.12 4.86
CA ALA A 24 -3.98 3.97 5.94
C ALA A 24 -3.67 3.15 7.21
N ALA A 25 -4.52 2.20 7.56
CA ALA A 25 -4.33 1.35 8.74
C ALA A 25 -3.12 0.42 8.58
N VAL A 26 -2.98 -0.19 7.40
CA VAL A 26 -1.84 -1.07 7.08
C VAL A 26 -0.52 -0.32 7.27
N PHE A 27 -0.44 0.89 6.77
CA PHE A 27 0.79 1.67 6.82
C PHE A 27 0.98 2.44 8.12
N ASP A 28 -0.07 2.68 8.90
CA ASP A 28 0.08 3.16 10.26
C ASP A 28 0.82 2.11 11.10
N ASP A 29 0.44 0.85 10.99
CA ASP A 29 1.16 -0.24 11.66
C ASP A 29 2.58 -0.42 11.10
N PHE A 30 2.76 -0.31 9.79
CA PHE A 30 4.07 -0.33 9.15
C PHE A 30 4.98 0.78 9.69
N ASN A 31 4.45 2.00 9.79
CA ASN A 31 5.23 3.16 10.25
C ASN A 31 5.65 3.05 11.73
N HIS A 32 5.04 2.16 12.48
CA HIS A 32 5.34 1.93 13.90
C HIS A 32 5.80 0.49 14.16
N CYS A 33 6.28 -0.20 13.15
CA CYS A 33 6.57 -1.64 13.24
C CYS A 33 7.84 -1.98 14.02
N ALA A 34 8.59 -1.00 14.51
CA ALA A 34 9.62 -1.25 15.53
C ALA A 34 9.00 -1.83 16.81
N ASP A 35 7.74 -1.55 17.08
CA ASP A 35 6.93 -2.22 18.10
C ASP A 35 6.48 -3.58 17.54
N PRO A 36 6.88 -4.71 18.17
CA PRO A 36 6.51 -6.04 17.67
C PRO A 36 5.01 -6.28 17.55
N ALA A 37 4.19 -5.66 18.41
CA ALA A 37 2.74 -5.80 18.33
C ALA A 37 2.19 -5.13 17.07
N ARG A 38 2.75 -3.99 16.68
CA ARG A 38 2.36 -3.26 15.46
C ARG A 38 2.80 -4.05 14.22
N LEU A 39 3.99 -4.65 14.25
CA LEU A 39 4.47 -5.49 13.16
C LEU A 39 3.54 -6.69 12.93
N GLN A 40 3.10 -7.35 14.00
CA GLN A 40 2.17 -8.48 13.88
C GLN A 40 0.81 -8.03 13.34
N ARG A 41 0.33 -6.87 13.75
CA ARG A 41 -0.92 -6.31 13.22
C ARG A 41 -0.80 -5.98 11.74
N HIS A 42 0.33 -5.41 11.34
CA HIS A 42 0.64 -5.16 9.93
C HIS A 42 0.57 -6.46 9.12
N ALA A 43 1.20 -7.52 9.61
CA ALA A 43 1.19 -8.83 8.95
C ALA A 43 -0.24 -9.37 8.74
N GLY A 44 -1.13 -9.09 9.67
CA GLY A 44 -2.51 -9.58 9.63
C GLY A 44 -3.35 -9.06 8.45
N TYR A 45 -2.91 -7.99 7.81
CA TYR A 45 -3.60 -7.47 6.61
C TYR A 45 -3.24 -8.22 5.33
N PHE A 46 -2.25 -9.11 5.36
CA PHE A 46 -1.74 -9.80 4.18
C PHE A 46 -2.15 -11.26 4.18
N ALA A 47 -2.44 -11.79 3.00
CA ALA A 47 -2.67 -13.22 2.82
C ALA A 47 -1.38 -13.98 3.12
N GLU A 48 -1.52 -15.21 3.63
CA GLU A 48 -0.38 -16.07 3.96
C GLU A 48 0.51 -16.32 2.75
N ASP A 49 -0.09 -16.45 1.57
CA ASP A 49 0.58 -16.68 0.28
C ASP A 49 0.74 -15.40 -0.54
N VAL A 50 0.79 -14.24 0.10
CA VAL A 50 0.98 -12.97 -0.58
C VAL A 50 2.25 -12.99 -1.44
N GLU A 51 2.16 -12.41 -2.64
CA GLU A 51 3.30 -12.20 -3.52
C GLU A 51 3.62 -10.71 -3.54
N PHE A 52 4.87 -10.40 -3.29
CA PHE A 52 5.35 -9.02 -3.25
C PHE A 52 6.42 -8.86 -4.34
N TYR A 53 6.14 -7.98 -5.28
CA TYR A 53 7.02 -7.68 -6.41
C TYR A 53 7.63 -6.29 -6.23
N HIS A 54 8.95 -6.25 -6.09
CA HIS A 54 9.70 -5.02 -5.89
C HIS A 54 10.71 -4.88 -7.04
N ASP A 55 10.70 -3.73 -7.72
CA ASP A 55 11.52 -3.53 -8.92
C ASP A 55 13.02 -3.69 -8.68
N THR A 56 13.52 -3.24 -7.51
CA THR A 56 14.95 -3.34 -7.19
C THR A 56 15.28 -4.48 -6.23
N GLY A 57 14.28 -4.98 -5.50
CA GLY A 57 14.47 -6.02 -4.48
C GLY A 57 14.06 -7.43 -4.92
N GLY A 58 13.38 -7.55 -6.06
CA GLY A 58 12.93 -8.84 -6.55
C GLY A 58 11.59 -9.28 -5.95
N VAL A 59 11.37 -10.57 -5.89
CA VAL A 59 10.08 -11.14 -5.52
C VAL A 59 10.16 -11.82 -4.16
N THR A 60 9.13 -11.58 -3.34
CA THR A 60 8.91 -12.27 -2.06
C THR A 60 7.64 -13.10 -2.18
N TRP A 61 7.70 -14.39 -1.81
CA TRP A 61 6.68 -15.37 -2.15
C TRP A 61 5.73 -15.74 -1.00
N SER A 62 5.93 -15.18 0.20
CA SER A 62 5.09 -15.49 1.35
C SER A 62 5.03 -14.33 2.34
N ARG A 63 3.99 -14.36 3.17
CA ARG A 63 3.83 -13.39 4.26
C ARG A 63 4.99 -13.47 5.25
N ASP A 64 5.42 -14.66 5.62
CA ASP A 64 6.50 -14.85 6.59
C ASP A 64 7.81 -14.24 6.07
N GLU A 65 8.12 -14.47 4.81
CA GLU A 65 9.31 -13.89 4.18
C GLU A 65 9.20 -12.36 4.08
N MET A 66 8.03 -11.85 3.69
CA MET A 66 7.76 -10.43 3.65
C MET A 66 7.94 -9.78 5.02
N LEU A 67 7.40 -10.41 6.06
CA LEU A 67 7.47 -9.91 7.43
C LEU A 67 8.92 -9.86 7.92
N ALA A 68 9.70 -10.88 7.64
CA ALA A 68 11.13 -10.92 7.99
C ALA A 68 11.90 -9.80 7.29
N ASN A 69 11.63 -9.55 6.02
CA ASN A 69 12.26 -8.47 5.27
C ASN A 69 11.84 -7.09 5.80
N THR A 70 10.58 -6.91 6.14
CA THR A 70 10.06 -5.67 6.71
C THR A 70 10.74 -5.38 8.05
N ALA A 71 10.82 -6.38 8.92
CA ALA A 71 11.48 -6.24 10.21
C ALA A 71 12.97 -5.87 10.07
N LYS A 72 13.65 -6.47 9.11
CA LYS A 72 15.08 -6.28 8.90
C LYS A 72 15.43 -4.93 8.29
N TYR A 73 14.67 -4.50 7.27
CA TYR A 73 15.06 -3.36 6.45
C TYR A 73 14.26 -2.09 6.72
N ALA A 74 12.99 -2.20 7.10
CA ALA A 74 12.10 -1.05 7.21
C ALA A 74 11.87 -0.59 8.64
N CYS A 75 11.58 -1.52 9.55
CA CYS A 75 11.14 -1.16 10.90
C CYS A 75 12.20 -0.39 11.67
N GLY A 76 11.84 0.81 12.12
CA GLY A 76 12.75 1.70 12.82
C GLY A 76 13.67 2.52 11.90
N ASN A 77 13.71 2.22 10.61
CA ASN A 77 14.58 2.90 9.65
C ASN A 77 13.85 3.94 8.82
N TYR A 78 12.68 3.61 8.31
CA TYR A 78 11.87 4.55 7.54
C TYR A 78 10.38 4.23 7.67
N GLY A 79 9.57 5.21 7.31
CA GLY A 79 8.12 5.07 7.21
C GLY A 79 7.63 5.43 5.83
N ARG A 80 6.34 5.24 5.61
CA ARG A 80 5.69 5.47 4.32
C ARG A 80 4.60 6.52 4.47
N GLU A 81 4.53 7.43 3.51
CA GLU A 81 3.49 8.45 3.42
C GLU A 81 2.89 8.41 2.02
N ARG A 82 1.56 8.31 1.94
CA ARG A 82 0.87 8.30 0.64
C ARG A 82 0.82 9.72 0.08
N VAL A 83 1.16 9.87 -1.20
CA VAL A 83 1.10 11.17 -1.87
C VAL A 83 -0.36 11.49 -2.18
N GLU A 84 -0.82 12.62 -1.67
CA GLU A 84 -2.21 13.06 -1.84
C GLU A 84 -2.56 13.22 -3.31
N GLY A 85 -3.78 12.80 -3.65
CA GLY A 85 -4.30 12.94 -5.02
C GLY A 85 -3.89 11.84 -5.99
N THR A 86 -3.04 10.90 -5.57
CA THR A 86 -2.57 9.81 -6.45
C THR A 86 -3.33 8.51 -6.27
N PHE A 87 -4.05 8.36 -5.17
CA PHE A 87 -4.67 7.08 -4.82
C PHE A 87 -5.91 6.81 -5.66
N GLN A 88 -5.98 5.62 -6.24
CA GLN A 88 -7.11 5.16 -7.03
C GLN A 88 -7.51 3.76 -6.59
N VAL A 89 -8.79 3.46 -6.68
CA VAL A 89 -9.34 2.14 -6.36
C VAL A 89 -10.27 1.71 -7.48
N HIS A 90 -10.09 0.48 -7.94
CA HIS A 90 -10.91 -0.12 -8.98
C HIS A 90 -11.47 -1.45 -8.48
N PRO A 91 -12.77 -1.74 -8.70
CA PRO A 91 -13.32 -3.02 -8.30
C PRO A 91 -12.81 -4.14 -9.21
N ILE A 92 -12.65 -5.33 -8.61
CA ILE A 92 -12.39 -6.57 -9.36
C ILE A 92 -13.59 -7.47 -9.13
N LYS A 93 -14.37 -7.67 -10.18
CA LYS A 93 -15.62 -8.42 -10.11
C LYS A 93 -15.42 -9.82 -9.56
N GLY A 94 -16.20 -10.17 -8.53
CA GLY A 94 -16.17 -11.50 -7.93
C GLY A 94 -14.94 -11.77 -7.08
N PHE A 95 -14.09 -10.76 -6.84
CA PHE A 95 -12.84 -10.94 -6.09
C PHE A 95 -12.65 -9.89 -5.00
N GLY A 96 -12.55 -8.63 -5.38
CA GLY A 96 -12.29 -7.56 -4.44
C GLY A 96 -11.97 -6.24 -5.12
N ALA A 97 -10.75 -5.76 -4.98
CA ALA A 97 -10.35 -4.45 -5.50
C ALA A 97 -8.87 -4.38 -5.83
N LEU A 98 -8.55 -3.45 -6.72
CA LEU A 98 -7.19 -3.05 -7.03
C LEU A 98 -7.01 -1.62 -6.56
N SER A 99 -5.94 -1.35 -5.81
CA SER A 99 -5.56 0.02 -5.44
C SER A 99 -4.21 0.36 -6.03
N LEU A 100 -4.01 1.62 -6.37
CA LEU A 100 -2.73 2.11 -6.88
C LEU A 100 -2.52 3.55 -6.46
N GLY A 101 -1.28 3.97 -6.50
CA GLY A 101 -0.91 5.34 -6.16
C GLY A 101 0.59 5.51 -6.09
N THR A 102 0.99 6.66 -5.55
CA THR A 102 2.39 6.99 -5.29
C THR A 102 2.56 7.18 -3.79
N HIS A 103 3.67 6.72 -3.24
CA HIS A 103 4.01 6.98 -1.86
C HIS A 103 5.46 7.44 -1.75
N ARG A 104 5.75 8.14 -0.65
CA ARG A 104 7.10 8.59 -0.33
C ARG A 104 7.59 7.87 0.91
N PHE A 105 8.90 7.70 0.98
CA PHE A 105 9.54 7.08 2.13
C PHE A 105 10.32 8.13 2.90
N CYS A 106 10.09 8.17 4.21
CA CYS A 106 10.68 9.16 5.10
C CYS A 106 11.61 8.46 6.09
N GLN A 107 12.86 8.90 6.15
CA GLN A 107 13.87 8.34 7.06
C GLN A 107 13.52 8.72 8.50
N THR A 108 13.49 7.74 9.39
CA THR A 108 13.15 7.95 10.80
C THR A 108 14.15 8.86 11.49
N ALA A 109 15.44 8.69 11.21
CA ALA A 109 16.51 9.42 11.89
C ALA A 109 16.55 10.91 11.53
N THR A 110 16.21 11.27 10.29
CA THR A 110 16.34 12.62 9.76
C THR A 110 15.03 13.29 9.40
N ASP A 111 13.94 12.51 9.41
CA ASP A 111 12.61 12.93 8.96
C ASP A 111 12.61 13.41 7.49
N SER A 112 13.58 12.97 6.71
CA SER A 112 13.76 13.34 5.30
C SER A 112 12.97 12.38 4.41
N CYS A 113 12.15 12.93 3.51
CA CYS A 113 11.25 12.17 2.63
C CYS A 113 11.73 12.25 1.18
N ASP A 114 12.88 11.63 0.89
CA ASP A 114 13.55 11.78 -0.40
C ASP A 114 13.24 10.67 -1.41
N GLY A 115 12.63 9.57 -0.97
CA GLY A 115 12.30 8.44 -1.86
C GLY A 115 10.84 8.45 -2.27
N LEU A 116 10.59 8.15 -3.54
CA LEU A 116 9.25 7.96 -4.11
C LEU A 116 9.17 6.60 -4.79
N ALA A 117 8.01 6.01 -4.81
CA ALA A 117 7.72 4.82 -5.60
C ALA A 117 6.23 4.77 -5.93
N ASP A 118 5.90 4.09 -7.01
CA ASP A 118 4.52 3.78 -7.33
C ASP A 118 4.18 2.41 -6.75
N PHE A 119 2.93 2.21 -6.39
CA PHE A 119 2.48 0.94 -5.85
C PHE A 119 1.15 0.52 -6.44
N THR A 120 0.94 -0.79 -6.52
CA THR A 120 -0.33 -1.40 -6.89
C THR A 120 -0.55 -2.58 -5.95
N MET A 121 -1.74 -2.67 -5.38
CA MET A 121 -2.11 -3.76 -4.49
C MET A 121 -3.40 -4.41 -4.96
N ILE A 122 -3.48 -5.73 -4.82
CA ILE A 122 -4.71 -6.48 -5.07
C ILE A 122 -5.26 -6.95 -3.74
N TRP A 123 -6.51 -6.55 -3.47
CA TRP A 123 -7.23 -6.84 -2.24
C TRP A 123 -8.30 -7.88 -2.51
N LYS A 124 -8.32 -8.92 -1.70
CA LYS A 124 -9.36 -9.94 -1.76
C LYS A 124 -10.38 -9.71 -0.67
N ARG A 125 -11.65 -9.66 -1.05
CA ARG A 125 -12.74 -9.58 -0.09
C ARG A 125 -13.05 -10.97 0.46
N GLN A 126 -13.08 -11.09 1.78
CA GLN A 126 -13.40 -12.30 2.51
C GLN A 126 -14.60 -12.05 3.43
N ASP A 127 -15.19 -13.10 3.97
CA ASP A 127 -16.33 -12.98 4.89
C ASP A 127 -15.99 -12.14 6.11
N ALA A 128 -14.77 -12.27 6.63
CA ALA A 128 -14.30 -11.56 7.82
C ALA A 128 -13.63 -10.21 7.51
N GLY A 129 -13.56 -9.79 6.26
CA GLY A 129 -12.93 -8.52 5.87
C GLY A 129 -12.11 -8.61 4.60
N TRP A 130 -10.97 -7.91 4.56
CA TRP A 130 -10.14 -7.79 3.37
C TRP A 130 -8.72 -8.21 3.65
N VAL A 131 -8.06 -8.85 2.67
CA VAL A 131 -6.63 -9.16 2.75
C VAL A 131 -5.94 -8.75 1.46
N ILE A 132 -4.67 -8.36 1.58
CA ILE A 132 -3.81 -8.03 0.44
C ILE A 132 -3.21 -9.34 -0.09
N THR A 133 -3.41 -9.64 -1.37
CA THR A 133 -2.91 -10.86 -2.00
C THR A 133 -1.70 -10.62 -2.88
N ARG A 134 -1.57 -9.42 -3.44
CA ARG A 134 -0.45 -9.03 -4.31
C ARG A 134 -0.06 -7.60 -4.02
N VAL A 135 1.25 -7.36 -3.99
CA VAL A 135 1.82 -6.01 -3.86
C VAL A 135 2.86 -5.84 -4.96
N LEU A 136 2.76 -4.73 -5.68
CA LEU A 136 3.75 -4.32 -6.67
C LEU A 136 4.28 -2.96 -6.22
N SER A 137 5.59 -2.86 -6.06
CA SER A 137 6.27 -1.62 -5.68
C SER A 137 7.35 -1.35 -6.72
N TYR A 138 7.21 -0.25 -7.45
CA TYR A 138 8.00 -0.02 -8.66
C TYR A 138 8.21 1.46 -8.90
N GLY A 139 9.09 1.78 -9.86
CA GLY A 139 9.38 3.16 -10.20
C GLY A 139 10.08 3.90 -9.08
N HIS A 140 10.94 3.21 -8.33
CA HIS A 140 11.70 3.83 -7.23
C HIS A 140 12.59 4.93 -7.78
N ARG A 141 12.50 6.12 -7.18
CA ARG A 141 13.18 7.33 -7.65
C ARG A 141 13.36 8.31 -6.49
N SER A 142 14.23 9.29 -6.68
CA SER A 142 14.35 10.36 -5.71
C SER A 142 13.27 11.42 -5.91
N ALA A 143 12.79 12.00 -4.83
CA ALA A 143 11.82 13.10 -4.88
C ALA A 143 12.38 14.31 -5.62
N SER A 144 13.69 14.54 -5.54
CA SER A 144 14.37 15.62 -6.25
C SER A 144 14.30 15.46 -7.76
N ALA A 145 14.50 14.22 -8.27
CA ALA A 145 14.40 13.92 -9.70
C ALA A 145 12.97 14.11 -10.20
N ASP A 146 11.98 13.68 -9.42
CA ASP A 146 10.56 13.84 -9.75
C ASP A 146 10.18 15.31 -9.82
N SER A 147 10.63 16.11 -8.86
CA SER A 147 10.42 17.55 -8.86
C SER A 147 11.06 18.24 -10.06
N ALA A 148 12.26 17.80 -10.46
CA ALA A 148 12.96 18.36 -11.63
C ALA A 148 12.18 18.04 -12.92
N GLU A 149 11.59 16.88 -13.04
CA GLU A 149 10.75 16.51 -14.17
C GLU A 149 9.46 17.32 -14.23
N ALA A 150 8.91 17.68 -13.08
CA ALA A 150 7.71 18.51 -12.99
C ALA A 150 7.96 19.96 -13.38
N SER A 151 9.20 20.42 -13.35
CA SER A 151 9.56 21.79 -13.72
C SER A 151 9.72 21.91 -15.23
N PRO A 152 8.96 22.80 -15.92
CA PRO A 152 9.08 22.98 -17.36
C PRO A 152 10.41 23.60 -17.80
#